data_e978be5cc013d30b9434bc27074a73c2
#
_entry.id   e978be5cc013d30b9434bc27074a73c2
#
_cell.length_a   1.000
_cell.length_b   1.000
_cell.length_c   1.000
_cell.angle_alpha   90.00
_cell.angle_beta   90.00
_cell.angle_gamma   90.00
#
_symmetry.space_group_name_H-M   'P 1'
#
loop_
_entity.id
_entity.type
_entity.pdbx_description
1 polymer ?
#
loop_
_entity_poly.entity_id
_entity_poly.type
_entity_poly.pdbx_seq_one_letter_code
_entity_poly.pdbx_strand_id
1 'polypeptide(L)'
;MSTYPGGWPPPQNQQSNRRLLVVLAPIVVLLVAAAAIGIGLLARNAAAEEIPGTATAAAGGSTPANVLADGAVRVGESDAKVTVRVVMDLQCPACKAFEEANGKVLEDAVRDGTAAVEYSVITFLDRAGTTEYSSRAGNAAFCVANSGVDGYQAWLSDMFTEQPAEGGAGLPDSALIDIAESAGYTDPAVAQCITDRAYDGYLRTKTDEVLNSGVNSTPTVTVNGEQVTDAAALMSPNGLAVVIAAAR
;
A
#
# COMPACT_ATOMS: atom_id res chain seq x y z
N MET A 1 62.36 23.52 4.60
CA MET A 1 61.94 24.92 4.61
C MET A 1 61.17 25.18 3.32
N SER A 2 59.84 25.27 3.42
CA SER A 2 58.97 25.61 2.29
C SER A 2 57.89 26.53 2.83
N THR A 3 57.96 27.76 2.41
CA THR A 3 57.07 28.87 2.78
C THR A 3 55.83 28.86 1.87
N TYR A 4 54.63 28.78 2.45
CA TYR A 4 53.34 29.02 1.79
C TYR A 4 52.96 30.51 1.90
N PRO A 5 52.61 31.21 0.82
CA PRO A 5 51.95 32.49 0.86
C PRO A 5 50.46 32.33 0.62
N GLY A 6 49.63 32.33 1.66
CA GLY A 6 48.20 32.40 1.58
C GLY A 6 47.71 33.84 1.73
N GLY A 7 47.33 34.48 0.63
CA GLY A 7 46.64 35.76 0.64
C GLY A 7 45.18 35.58 0.24
N TRP A 8 44.22 35.93 1.13
CA TRP A 8 42.80 36.01 0.82
C TRP A 8 42.49 37.28 0.04
N PRO A 9 41.67 37.25 -1.01
CA PRO A 9 41.23 38.46 -1.68
C PRO A 9 40.27 39.27 -0.80
N PRO A 10 40.25 40.62 -0.89
CA PRO A 10 39.35 41.46 -0.12
C PRO A 10 37.92 41.35 -0.56
N PRO A 11 36.94 41.58 0.33
CA PRO A 11 35.50 41.45 0.00
C PRO A 11 35.06 42.51 -1.01
N GLN A 12 34.41 42.08 -2.05
CA GLN A 12 33.80 42.92 -3.08
C GLN A 12 32.58 43.66 -2.52
N ASN A 13 32.51 44.96 -2.80
CA ASN A 13 31.52 45.91 -2.33
C ASN A 13 30.13 45.66 -2.97
N GLN A 14 29.15 45.21 -2.19
CA GLN A 14 27.77 44.89 -2.60
C GLN A 14 26.81 46.11 -2.59
N GLN A 15 27.27 47.29 -2.96
CA GLN A 15 26.44 48.50 -2.86
C GLN A 15 25.61 48.88 -4.10
N SER A 16 25.73 48.19 -5.24
CA SER A 16 25.08 48.67 -6.49
C SER A 16 23.63 48.17 -6.74
N ASN A 17 23.18 47.14 -6.04
CA ASN A 17 21.88 46.50 -6.36
C ASN A 17 20.66 47.00 -5.54
N ARG A 18 20.91 47.79 -4.48
CA ARG A 18 19.80 48.25 -3.61
C ARG A 18 18.89 49.29 -4.26
N ARG A 19 19.43 50.12 -5.16
CA ARG A 19 18.60 51.17 -5.85
C ARG A 19 17.70 50.59 -6.95
N LEU A 20 18.08 49.46 -7.57
CA LEU A 20 17.27 48.83 -8.62
C LEU A 20 16.08 48.09 -8.01
N LEU A 21 16.24 47.49 -6.82
CA LEU A 21 15.16 46.76 -6.12
C LEU A 21 14.05 47.66 -5.59
N VAL A 22 14.34 48.92 -5.23
CA VAL A 22 13.34 49.86 -4.71
C VAL A 22 12.41 50.41 -5.80
N VAL A 23 12.88 50.48 -7.07
CA VAL A 23 12.08 50.98 -8.17
C VAL A 23 11.24 49.88 -8.86
N LEU A 24 11.70 48.62 -8.84
CA LEU A 24 11.00 47.51 -9.49
C LEU A 24 9.91 46.88 -8.61
N ALA A 25 10.02 46.95 -7.28
CA ALA A 25 9.05 46.35 -6.37
C ALA A 25 7.60 46.84 -6.54
N PRO A 26 7.30 48.16 -6.69
CA PRO A 26 5.93 48.61 -6.85
C PRO A 26 5.33 48.24 -8.22
N ILE A 27 6.15 48.10 -9.28
CA ILE A 27 5.69 47.73 -10.61
C ILE A 27 5.24 46.27 -10.66
N VAL A 28 5.97 45.35 -9.99
CA VAL A 28 5.60 43.95 -9.92
C VAL A 28 4.31 43.74 -9.12
N VAL A 29 4.13 44.47 -8.02
CA VAL A 29 2.90 44.40 -7.21
C VAL A 29 1.67 44.87 -8.01
N LEU A 30 1.79 45.91 -8.82
CA LEU A 30 0.68 46.43 -9.67
C LEU A 30 0.33 45.43 -10.79
N LEU A 31 1.32 44.77 -11.39
CA LEU A 31 1.07 43.79 -12.44
C LEU A 31 0.42 42.51 -11.89
N VAL A 32 0.80 42.06 -10.69
CA VAL A 32 0.17 40.90 -10.04
C VAL A 32 -1.27 41.21 -9.62
N ALA A 33 -1.55 42.43 -9.13
CA ALA A 33 -2.90 42.87 -8.79
C ALA A 33 -3.82 42.97 -10.02
N ALA A 34 -3.31 43.46 -11.15
CA ALA A 34 -4.07 43.53 -12.39
C ALA A 34 -4.38 42.14 -12.98
N ALA A 35 -3.44 41.20 -12.88
CA ALA A 35 -3.66 39.82 -13.31
C ALA A 35 -4.70 39.10 -12.45
N ALA A 36 -4.71 39.33 -11.14
CA ALA A 36 -5.68 38.72 -10.22
C ALA A 36 -7.11 39.25 -10.47
N ILE A 37 -7.27 40.55 -10.81
CA ILE A 37 -8.57 41.14 -11.15
C ILE A 37 -9.05 40.63 -12.52
N GLY A 38 -8.16 40.48 -13.50
CA GLY A 38 -8.47 39.94 -14.83
C GLY A 38 -8.97 38.51 -14.79
N ILE A 39 -8.33 37.65 -14.00
CA ILE A 39 -8.73 36.25 -13.82
C ILE A 39 -10.07 36.15 -13.07
N GLY A 40 -10.32 37.02 -12.08
CA GLY A 40 -11.58 37.05 -11.34
C GLY A 40 -12.79 37.50 -12.18
N LEU A 41 -12.58 38.35 -13.17
CA LEU A 41 -13.65 38.81 -14.08
C LEU A 41 -13.95 37.79 -15.19
N LEU A 42 -12.95 37.07 -15.69
CA LEU A 42 -13.13 35.96 -16.64
C LEU A 42 -13.85 34.77 -16.04
N ALA A 43 -13.61 34.48 -14.74
CA ALA A 43 -14.29 33.38 -14.02
C ALA A 43 -15.79 33.66 -13.75
N ARG A 44 -16.25 34.90 -13.81
CA ARG A 44 -17.67 35.28 -13.60
C ARG A 44 -18.56 35.15 -14.84
N ASN A 45 -17.98 35.03 -16.03
CA ASN A 45 -18.74 34.92 -17.28
C ASN A 45 -18.82 33.51 -17.84
N ALA A 46 -18.25 32.48 -17.14
CA ALA A 46 -18.48 31.08 -17.42
C ALA A 46 -19.69 30.60 -16.60
N ALA A 47 -20.89 31.15 -16.91
CA ALA A 47 -22.12 30.59 -16.41
C ALA A 47 -22.46 29.34 -17.26
N ALA A 48 -22.40 28.19 -16.61
CA ALA A 48 -23.23 26.99 -16.80
C ALA A 48 -23.64 26.64 -18.25
N GLU A 49 -22.83 25.85 -18.93
CA GLU A 49 -23.35 24.81 -19.78
C GLU A 49 -23.23 23.50 -18.99
N GLU A 50 -24.37 23.01 -18.50
CA GLU A 50 -24.46 21.64 -17.93
C GLU A 50 -24.22 20.65 -19.07
N ILE A 51 -23.02 20.05 -19.06
CA ILE A 51 -22.73 18.83 -19.81
C ILE A 51 -23.27 17.66 -18.96
N PRO A 52 -24.28 16.92 -19.41
CA PRO A 52 -24.75 15.75 -18.66
C PRO A 52 -23.68 14.66 -18.73
N GLY A 53 -23.15 14.26 -17.60
CA GLY A 53 -22.56 12.96 -17.38
C GLY A 53 -21.07 12.80 -17.67
N THR A 54 -20.21 13.57 -17.02
CA THR A 54 -18.88 13.07 -16.66
C THR A 54 -18.86 12.94 -15.15
N ALA A 55 -19.11 11.71 -14.67
CA ALA A 55 -18.84 11.38 -13.30
C ALA A 55 -17.35 11.70 -13.05
N THR A 56 -17.10 12.76 -12.28
CA THR A 56 -15.80 13.03 -11.71
C THR A 56 -15.48 11.80 -10.84
N ALA A 57 -14.63 10.91 -11.34
CA ALA A 57 -14.06 9.84 -10.52
C ALA A 57 -13.37 10.55 -9.35
N ALA A 58 -14.00 10.49 -8.19
CA ALA A 58 -13.37 10.86 -6.95
C ALA A 58 -12.05 10.09 -6.86
N ALA A 59 -11.00 10.76 -6.43
CA ALA A 59 -9.68 10.15 -6.15
C ALA A 59 -9.72 9.28 -4.87
N GLY A 60 -10.77 8.47 -4.73
CA GLY A 60 -10.94 7.38 -3.78
C GLY A 60 -11.32 6.18 -4.63
N GLY A 61 -10.38 5.27 -4.85
CA GLY A 61 -10.66 4.02 -5.54
C GLY A 61 -11.86 3.33 -4.89
N SER A 62 -12.67 2.61 -5.69
CA SER A 62 -13.79 1.82 -5.17
C SER A 62 -13.29 0.90 -4.06
N THR A 63 -14.08 0.78 -2.99
CA THR A 63 -13.80 -0.19 -1.92
C THR A 63 -14.07 -1.59 -2.46
N PRO A 64 -13.12 -2.55 -2.37
CA PRO A 64 -13.38 -3.92 -2.77
C PRO A 64 -14.43 -4.57 -1.86
N ALA A 65 -15.22 -5.50 -2.42
CA ALA A 65 -16.10 -6.34 -1.61
C ALA A 65 -15.29 -7.32 -0.74
N ASN A 66 -15.92 -7.89 0.30
CA ASN A 66 -15.33 -8.86 1.21
C ASN A 66 -14.09 -8.37 1.98
N VAL A 67 -13.96 -7.05 2.12
CA VAL A 67 -12.86 -6.39 2.85
C VAL A 67 -13.43 -5.62 4.03
N LEU A 68 -12.79 -5.70 5.17
CA LEU A 68 -13.17 -4.97 6.38
C LEU A 68 -12.90 -3.46 6.21
N ALA A 69 -13.53 -2.64 7.04
CA ALA A 69 -13.39 -1.18 6.97
C ALA A 69 -11.93 -0.69 7.05
N ASP A 70 -11.08 -1.43 7.75
CA ASP A 70 -9.64 -1.15 7.90
C ASP A 70 -8.77 -1.72 6.77
N GLY A 71 -9.37 -2.37 5.77
CA GLY A 71 -8.68 -2.88 4.60
C GLY A 71 -8.20 -4.34 4.72
N ALA A 72 -8.49 -5.03 5.81
CA ALA A 72 -8.14 -6.44 5.92
C ALA A 72 -9.15 -7.34 5.18
N VAL A 73 -8.65 -8.36 4.50
CA VAL A 73 -9.45 -9.46 3.95
C VAL A 73 -9.66 -10.50 5.05
N ARG A 74 -10.92 -10.72 5.43
CA ARG A 74 -11.25 -11.70 6.46
C ARG A 74 -11.66 -13.03 5.82
N VAL A 75 -11.04 -14.11 6.27
CA VAL A 75 -11.35 -15.48 5.90
C VAL A 75 -11.78 -16.25 7.16
N GLY A 76 -12.87 -16.98 7.08
CA GLY A 76 -13.47 -17.71 8.22
C GLY A 76 -14.71 -17.05 8.79
N GLU A 77 -15.30 -17.72 9.77
CA GLU A 77 -16.58 -17.32 10.37
C GLU A 77 -16.49 -16.00 11.12
N SER A 78 -17.50 -15.15 10.99
CA SER A 78 -17.51 -13.83 11.63
C SER A 78 -17.59 -13.89 13.15
N ASP A 79 -18.09 -14.97 13.72
CA ASP A 79 -18.25 -15.24 15.14
C ASP A 79 -17.20 -16.20 15.71
N ALA A 80 -16.14 -16.51 14.94
CA ALA A 80 -15.01 -17.28 15.44
C ALA A 80 -14.43 -16.63 16.71
N LYS A 81 -14.16 -17.45 17.73
CA LYS A 81 -13.68 -16.96 19.04
C LYS A 81 -12.28 -16.39 19.00
N VAL A 82 -11.48 -16.84 18.05
CA VAL A 82 -10.10 -16.36 17.87
C VAL A 82 -10.03 -15.59 16.56
N THR A 83 -9.46 -14.39 16.61
CA THR A 83 -9.12 -13.63 15.42
C THR A 83 -7.61 -13.52 15.32
N VAL A 84 -7.05 -14.01 14.23
CA VAL A 84 -5.63 -13.84 13.90
C VAL A 84 -5.53 -12.78 12.82
N ARG A 85 -4.81 -11.69 13.09
CA ARG A 85 -4.51 -10.70 12.05
C ARG A 85 -3.05 -10.81 11.64
N VAL A 86 -2.81 -10.76 10.35
CA VAL A 86 -1.47 -10.80 9.74
C VAL A 86 -1.31 -9.60 8.84
N VAL A 87 -0.45 -8.66 9.23
CA VAL A 87 -0.01 -7.56 8.36
C VAL A 87 1.19 -8.04 7.58
N MET A 88 1.11 -7.97 6.25
CA MET A 88 2.12 -8.54 5.36
C MET A 88 2.34 -7.72 4.09
N ASP A 89 3.51 -7.91 3.49
CA ASP A 89 3.83 -7.46 2.14
C ASP A 89 4.18 -8.67 1.28
N LEU A 90 3.58 -8.77 0.10
CA LEU A 90 3.75 -9.94 -0.78
C LEU A 90 5.15 -10.04 -1.42
N GLN A 91 6.00 -9.04 -1.23
CA GLN A 91 7.42 -9.10 -1.60
C GLN A 91 8.34 -9.38 -0.41
N CYS A 92 7.83 -9.39 0.83
CA CYS A 92 8.65 -9.52 2.03
C CYS A 92 9.12 -10.96 2.26
N PRO A 93 10.44 -11.26 2.29
CA PRO A 93 10.95 -12.61 2.53
C PRO A 93 10.57 -13.18 3.91
N ALA A 94 10.47 -12.32 4.93
CA ALA A 94 10.03 -12.74 6.26
C ALA A 94 8.55 -13.14 6.28
N CYS A 95 7.70 -12.49 5.43
CA CYS A 95 6.30 -12.88 5.25
C CYS A 95 6.20 -14.25 4.57
N LYS A 96 7.05 -14.54 3.56
CA LYS A 96 7.16 -15.87 2.96
C LYS A 96 7.53 -16.92 4.02
N ALA A 97 8.58 -16.68 4.81
CA ALA A 97 8.99 -17.60 5.86
C ALA A 97 7.90 -17.83 6.92
N PHE A 98 7.12 -16.80 7.25
CA PHE A 98 5.95 -16.93 8.13
C PHE A 98 4.86 -17.80 7.50
N GLU A 99 4.54 -17.59 6.23
CA GLU A 99 3.54 -18.39 5.50
C GLU A 99 3.97 -19.86 5.39
N GLU A 100 5.22 -20.13 5.03
CA GLU A 100 5.79 -21.48 5.01
C GLU A 100 5.71 -22.18 6.37
N ALA A 101 5.89 -21.43 7.46
CA ALA A 101 5.86 -21.97 8.82
C ALA A 101 4.43 -22.18 9.35
N ASN A 102 3.50 -21.28 9.04
CA ASN A 102 2.21 -21.19 9.72
C ASN A 102 0.98 -21.16 8.79
N GLY A 103 1.13 -21.03 7.47
CA GLY A 103 -0.01 -20.97 6.53
C GLY A 103 -0.97 -22.11 6.71
N LYS A 104 -0.46 -23.34 6.82
CA LYS A 104 -1.28 -24.54 7.07
C LYS A 104 -2.05 -24.49 8.39
N VAL A 105 -1.45 -23.93 9.44
CA VAL A 105 -2.12 -23.75 10.74
C VAL A 105 -3.29 -22.77 10.63
N LEU A 106 -3.11 -21.70 9.87
CA LEU A 106 -4.15 -20.70 9.63
C LEU A 106 -5.28 -21.27 8.79
N GLU A 107 -4.97 -22.03 7.72
CA GLU A 107 -5.98 -22.72 6.92
C GLU A 107 -6.79 -23.72 7.76
N ASP A 108 -6.13 -24.54 8.55
CA ASP A 108 -6.78 -25.54 9.41
C ASP A 108 -7.68 -24.85 10.44
N ALA A 109 -7.20 -23.76 11.05
CA ALA A 109 -7.97 -23.02 12.04
C ALA A 109 -9.24 -22.38 11.45
N VAL A 110 -9.17 -21.90 10.22
CA VAL A 110 -10.34 -21.38 9.47
C VAL A 110 -11.30 -22.53 9.13
N ARG A 111 -10.80 -23.60 8.52
CA ARG A 111 -11.60 -24.75 8.12
C ARG A 111 -12.34 -25.38 9.29
N ASP A 112 -11.67 -25.46 10.44
CA ASP A 112 -12.23 -26.11 11.65
C ASP A 112 -13.08 -25.12 12.49
N GLY A 113 -13.27 -23.86 12.02
CA GLY A 113 -14.04 -22.82 12.70
C GLY A 113 -13.38 -22.32 14.01
N THR A 114 -12.12 -22.68 14.23
CA THR A 114 -11.37 -22.30 15.45
C THR A 114 -11.02 -20.81 15.45
N ALA A 115 -10.62 -20.27 14.30
CA ALA A 115 -10.24 -18.88 14.14
C ALA A 115 -10.76 -18.31 12.83
N ALA A 116 -10.97 -16.99 12.81
CA ALA A 116 -10.98 -16.20 11.59
C ALA A 116 -9.61 -15.57 11.40
N VAL A 117 -9.16 -15.46 10.15
CA VAL A 117 -7.89 -14.83 9.80
C VAL A 117 -8.15 -13.56 8.99
N GLU A 118 -7.50 -12.48 9.39
CA GLU A 118 -7.58 -11.17 8.76
C GLU A 118 -6.22 -10.83 8.12
N TYR A 119 -6.17 -10.86 6.80
CA TYR A 119 -4.97 -10.55 6.02
C TYR A 119 -4.96 -9.06 5.66
N SER A 120 -4.05 -8.30 6.26
CA SER A 120 -3.82 -6.89 5.96
C SER A 120 -2.60 -6.76 5.05
N VAL A 121 -2.86 -6.71 3.74
CA VAL A 121 -1.79 -6.56 2.73
C VAL A 121 -1.42 -5.09 2.61
N ILE A 122 -0.12 -4.80 2.74
CA ILE A 122 0.46 -3.47 2.61
C ILE A 122 1.60 -3.43 1.59
N THR A 123 1.99 -2.23 1.15
CA THR A 123 3.03 -2.01 0.13
C THR A 123 4.30 -1.41 0.74
N PHE A 124 4.76 -2.02 1.82
CA PHE A 124 5.89 -1.52 2.60
C PHE A 124 7.19 -1.45 1.78
N LEU A 125 7.41 -2.43 0.89
CA LEU A 125 8.64 -2.61 0.14
C LEU A 125 8.70 -1.87 -1.21
N ASP A 126 7.63 -1.25 -1.68
CA ASP A 126 7.66 -0.46 -2.93
C ASP A 126 8.67 0.70 -2.88
N ARG A 127 9.02 1.16 -1.67
CA ARG A 127 10.04 2.21 -1.45
C ARG A 127 11.44 1.78 -1.88
N ALA A 128 11.71 0.48 -1.91
CA ALA A 128 13.00 -0.11 -2.30
C ALA A 128 13.00 -0.66 -3.73
N GLY A 129 11.83 -0.82 -4.35
CA GLY A 129 11.65 -1.43 -5.65
C GLY A 129 11.49 -0.41 -6.79
N THR A 130 11.80 -0.85 -8.02
CA THR A 130 11.68 -0.02 -9.23
C THR A 130 10.40 -0.29 -10.03
N THR A 131 9.63 -1.35 -9.69
CA THR A 131 8.50 -1.87 -10.48
C THR A 131 7.18 -1.87 -9.74
N GLU A 132 7.15 -1.31 -8.52
CA GLU A 132 5.97 -1.28 -7.66
C GLU A 132 5.32 -2.67 -7.48
N TYR A 133 6.15 -3.71 -7.32
CA TYR A 133 5.63 -5.08 -7.24
C TYR A 133 4.72 -5.30 -6.04
N SER A 134 5.04 -4.75 -4.86
CA SER A 134 4.17 -4.83 -3.68
C SER A 134 2.79 -4.23 -3.95
N SER A 135 2.72 -3.08 -4.68
CA SER A 135 1.44 -2.49 -5.09
C SER A 135 0.70 -3.36 -6.11
N ARG A 136 1.39 -3.93 -7.10
CA ARG A 136 0.74 -4.79 -8.10
C ARG A 136 0.20 -6.07 -7.48
N ALA A 137 0.99 -6.73 -6.65
CA ALA A 137 0.60 -7.92 -5.92
C ALA A 137 -0.52 -7.63 -4.90
N GLY A 138 -0.43 -6.51 -4.17
CA GLY A 138 -1.47 -6.06 -3.24
C GLY A 138 -2.77 -5.68 -3.94
N ASN A 139 -2.72 -5.06 -5.12
CA ASN A 139 -3.91 -4.85 -5.94
C ASN A 139 -4.54 -6.19 -6.35
N ALA A 140 -3.74 -7.20 -6.74
CA ALA A 140 -4.23 -8.53 -7.05
C ALA A 140 -4.94 -9.17 -5.84
N ALA A 141 -4.43 -8.97 -4.61
CA ALA A 141 -5.07 -9.44 -3.38
C ALA A 141 -6.49 -8.90 -3.22
N PHE A 142 -6.71 -7.62 -3.54
CA PHE A 142 -8.04 -7.02 -3.48
C PHE A 142 -8.93 -7.43 -4.66
N CYS A 143 -8.37 -7.65 -5.86
CA CYS A 143 -9.13 -8.17 -7.00
C CYS A 143 -9.67 -9.57 -6.70
N VAL A 144 -8.84 -10.43 -6.12
CA VAL A 144 -9.20 -11.79 -5.68
C VAL A 144 -10.26 -11.71 -4.57
N ALA A 145 -10.02 -10.94 -3.51
CA ALA A 145 -10.98 -10.77 -2.42
C ALA A 145 -12.32 -10.23 -2.88
N ASN A 146 -12.34 -9.31 -3.85
CA ASN A 146 -13.57 -8.76 -4.43
C ASN A 146 -14.42 -9.83 -5.14
N SER A 147 -13.78 -10.85 -5.70
CA SER A 147 -14.45 -11.99 -6.34
C SER A 147 -14.95 -13.04 -5.34
N GLY A 148 -14.36 -13.11 -4.16
CA GLY A 148 -14.70 -14.05 -3.08
C GLY A 148 -13.51 -14.39 -2.21
N VAL A 149 -13.74 -15.01 -1.06
CA VAL A 149 -12.68 -15.34 -0.10
C VAL A 149 -12.40 -16.83 0.08
N ASP A 150 -13.20 -17.70 -0.53
CA ASP A 150 -13.12 -19.15 -0.32
C ASP A 150 -11.78 -19.75 -0.77
N GLY A 151 -11.18 -19.22 -1.83
CA GLY A 151 -9.86 -19.61 -2.33
C GLY A 151 -8.71 -18.71 -1.88
N TYR A 152 -8.98 -17.71 -1.02
CA TYR A 152 -8.02 -16.65 -0.75
C TYR A 152 -6.72 -17.15 -0.10
N GLN A 153 -6.80 -18.09 0.85
CA GLN A 153 -5.62 -18.66 1.51
C GLN A 153 -4.77 -19.50 0.55
N ALA A 154 -5.40 -20.27 -0.35
CA ALA A 154 -4.69 -21.02 -1.38
C ALA A 154 -3.97 -20.06 -2.35
N TRP A 155 -4.67 -19.02 -2.83
CA TRP A 155 -4.09 -17.96 -3.65
C TRP A 155 -2.89 -17.29 -2.95
N LEU A 156 -3.01 -16.97 -1.67
CA LEU A 156 -1.95 -16.34 -0.88
C LEU A 156 -0.71 -17.24 -0.76
N SER A 157 -0.92 -18.53 -0.51
CA SER A 157 0.14 -19.54 -0.45
C SER A 157 0.89 -19.66 -1.79
N ASP A 158 0.16 -19.64 -2.93
CA ASP A 158 0.74 -19.67 -4.27
C ASP A 158 1.55 -18.38 -4.55
N MET A 159 1.05 -17.22 -4.14
CA MET A 159 1.75 -15.94 -4.26
C MET A 159 3.08 -15.95 -3.51
N PHE A 160 3.15 -16.55 -2.31
CA PHE A 160 4.41 -16.68 -1.58
C PHE A 160 5.31 -17.78 -2.14
N THR A 161 4.74 -18.86 -2.69
CA THR A 161 5.52 -19.90 -3.38
C THR A 161 6.30 -19.32 -4.55
N GLU A 162 5.62 -18.53 -5.38
CA GLU A 162 6.17 -17.86 -6.56
C GLU A 162 6.82 -16.49 -6.24
N GLN A 163 7.00 -16.16 -4.96
CA GLN A 163 7.49 -14.84 -4.55
C GLN A 163 8.85 -14.52 -5.18
N PRO A 164 8.96 -13.38 -5.89
CA PRO A 164 10.23 -12.93 -6.45
C PRO A 164 11.17 -12.40 -5.37
N ALA A 165 12.46 -12.31 -5.70
CA ALA A 165 13.45 -11.70 -4.82
C ALA A 165 13.08 -10.25 -4.49
N GLU A 166 13.28 -9.86 -3.22
CA GLU A 166 13.08 -8.49 -2.75
C GLU A 166 13.95 -7.50 -3.54
N GLY A 167 13.38 -6.36 -3.92
CA GLY A 167 14.05 -5.32 -4.71
C GLY A 167 14.23 -5.66 -6.20
N GLY A 168 13.80 -6.85 -6.63
CA GLY A 168 13.79 -7.25 -8.05
C GLY A 168 12.62 -6.66 -8.83
N ALA A 169 12.53 -7.02 -10.13
CA ALA A 169 11.45 -6.57 -11.01
C ALA A 169 10.05 -7.10 -10.61
N GLY A 170 9.98 -8.15 -9.79
CA GLY A 170 8.74 -8.80 -9.44
C GLY A 170 8.19 -9.67 -10.57
N LEU A 171 7.04 -10.32 -10.31
CA LEU A 171 6.30 -11.05 -11.32
C LEU A 171 5.58 -10.08 -12.26
N PRO A 172 5.43 -10.42 -13.56
CA PRO A 172 4.57 -9.65 -14.47
C PRO A 172 3.08 -9.86 -14.11
N ASP A 173 2.21 -8.94 -14.55
CA ASP A 173 0.77 -9.03 -14.26
C ASP A 173 0.14 -10.32 -14.81
N SER A 174 0.65 -10.86 -15.94
CA SER A 174 0.20 -12.16 -16.47
C SER A 174 0.43 -13.29 -15.46
N ALA A 175 1.57 -13.31 -14.74
CA ALA A 175 1.82 -14.32 -13.73
C ALA A 175 0.94 -14.16 -12.49
N LEU A 176 0.59 -12.90 -12.11
CA LEU A 176 -0.37 -12.64 -11.04
C LEU A 176 -1.77 -13.15 -11.41
N ILE A 177 -2.15 -13.03 -12.69
CA ILE A 177 -3.41 -13.57 -13.23
C ILE A 177 -3.37 -15.09 -13.23
N ASP A 178 -2.29 -15.72 -13.73
CA ASP A 178 -2.14 -17.17 -13.76
C ASP A 178 -2.24 -17.78 -12.34
N ILE A 179 -1.66 -17.12 -11.33
CA ILE A 179 -1.78 -17.54 -9.92
C ILE A 179 -3.23 -17.42 -9.44
N ALA A 180 -3.94 -16.34 -9.77
CA ALA A 180 -5.34 -16.18 -9.40
C ALA A 180 -6.23 -17.26 -10.05
N GLU A 181 -6.02 -17.54 -11.34
CA GLU A 181 -6.74 -18.60 -12.06
C GLU A 181 -6.47 -19.98 -11.48
N SER A 182 -5.22 -20.28 -11.10
CA SER A 182 -4.83 -21.55 -10.47
C SER A 182 -5.53 -21.78 -9.13
N ALA A 183 -5.76 -20.70 -8.39
CA ALA A 183 -6.51 -20.72 -7.12
C ALA A 183 -8.05 -20.71 -7.32
N GLY A 184 -8.53 -20.79 -8.57
CA GLY A 184 -9.96 -20.89 -8.90
C GLY A 184 -10.64 -19.56 -9.25
N TYR A 185 -9.93 -18.44 -9.30
CA TYR A 185 -10.46 -17.11 -9.65
C TYR A 185 -10.45 -16.89 -11.17
N THR A 186 -11.28 -17.64 -11.89
CA THR A 186 -11.30 -17.70 -13.37
C THR A 186 -12.24 -16.68 -14.02
N ASP A 187 -12.93 -15.84 -13.24
CA ASP A 187 -13.75 -14.76 -13.81
C ASP A 187 -12.84 -13.75 -14.54
N PRO A 188 -13.07 -13.44 -15.83
CA PRO A 188 -12.29 -12.45 -16.56
C PRO A 188 -12.22 -11.07 -15.90
N ALA A 189 -13.19 -10.72 -15.04
CA ALA A 189 -13.21 -9.49 -14.29
C ALA A 189 -12.04 -9.42 -13.29
N VAL A 190 -11.53 -10.55 -12.77
CA VAL A 190 -10.34 -10.59 -11.88
C VAL A 190 -9.09 -10.24 -12.67
N ALA A 191 -8.89 -10.85 -13.84
CA ALA A 191 -7.77 -10.54 -14.73
C ALA A 191 -7.77 -9.07 -15.16
N GLN A 192 -8.94 -8.53 -15.52
CA GLN A 192 -9.09 -7.12 -15.87
C GLN A 192 -8.80 -6.21 -14.68
N CYS A 193 -9.29 -6.53 -13.48
CA CYS A 193 -9.03 -5.78 -12.25
C CYS A 193 -7.52 -5.72 -11.93
N ILE A 194 -6.79 -6.84 -12.10
CA ILE A 194 -5.34 -6.90 -11.88
C ILE A 194 -4.63 -5.99 -12.90
N THR A 195 -4.97 -6.11 -14.17
CA THR A 195 -4.37 -5.33 -15.27
C THR A 195 -4.64 -3.82 -15.11
N ASP A 196 -5.85 -3.43 -14.74
CA ASP A 196 -6.28 -2.04 -14.58
C ASP A 196 -5.79 -1.41 -13.26
N ARG A 197 -5.21 -2.21 -12.36
CA ARG A 197 -4.78 -1.76 -11.03
C ARG A 197 -5.91 -1.07 -10.26
N ALA A 198 -7.10 -1.67 -10.31
CA ALA A 198 -8.35 -1.06 -9.90
C ALA A 198 -8.38 -0.60 -8.43
N TYR A 199 -7.58 -1.21 -7.57
CA TYR A 199 -7.53 -0.93 -6.13
C TYR A 199 -6.24 -0.26 -5.64
N ASP A 200 -5.35 0.19 -6.51
CA ASP A 200 -4.09 0.83 -6.12
C ASP A 200 -4.29 2.02 -5.16
N GLY A 201 -5.24 2.89 -5.46
CA GLY A 201 -5.55 4.04 -4.61
C GLY A 201 -6.07 3.64 -3.22
N TYR A 202 -6.93 2.62 -3.18
CA TYR A 202 -7.44 2.05 -1.94
C TYR A 202 -6.32 1.40 -1.11
N LEU A 203 -5.52 0.56 -1.73
CA LEU A 203 -4.38 -0.12 -1.11
C LEU A 203 -3.37 0.86 -0.52
N ARG A 204 -3.04 1.93 -1.25
CA ARG A 204 -2.14 2.99 -0.76
C ARG A 204 -2.70 3.66 0.50
N THR A 205 -3.98 4.01 0.48
CA THR A 205 -4.64 4.60 1.65
C THR A 205 -4.59 3.66 2.86
N LYS A 206 -4.90 2.36 2.65
CA LYS A 206 -4.87 1.37 3.74
C LYS A 206 -3.45 1.09 4.23
N THR A 207 -2.46 1.08 3.35
CA THR A 207 -1.04 1.02 3.73
C THR A 207 -0.65 2.16 4.66
N ASP A 208 -1.00 3.41 4.29
CA ASP A 208 -0.70 4.58 5.12
C ASP A 208 -1.40 4.52 6.48
N GLU A 209 -2.67 4.10 6.53
CA GLU A 209 -3.41 3.91 7.78
C GLU A 209 -2.73 2.88 8.70
N VAL A 210 -2.32 1.73 8.16
CA VAL A 210 -1.63 0.66 8.91
C VAL A 210 -0.28 1.14 9.42
N LEU A 211 0.54 1.80 8.60
CA LEU A 211 1.83 2.33 9.03
C LEU A 211 1.68 3.42 10.11
N ASN A 212 0.67 4.28 9.99
CA ASN A 212 0.37 5.32 10.97
C ASN A 212 -0.17 4.74 12.29
N SER A 213 -0.69 3.51 12.32
CA SER A 213 -1.09 2.82 13.55
C SER A 213 0.08 2.28 14.37
N GLY A 214 1.33 2.43 13.87
CA GLY A 214 2.55 2.02 14.57
C GLY A 214 3.16 0.72 14.05
N VAL A 215 2.58 0.07 13.04
CA VAL A 215 3.20 -1.06 12.35
C VAL A 215 4.45 -0.56 11.61
N ASN A 216 5.60 -1.16 11.91
CA ASN A 216 6.89 -0.74 11.36
C ASN A 216 7.71 -1.89 10.74
N SER A 217 7.16 -3.10 10.74
CA SER A 217 7.78 -4.30 10.17
C SER A 217 6.71 -5.28 9.69
N THR A 218 7.09 -6.17 8.75
CA THR A 218 6.27 -7.28 8.28
C THR A 218 7.05 -8.59 8.38
N PRO A 219 6.38 -9.71 8.75
CA PRO A 219 4.99 -9.75 9.20
C PRO A 219 4.81 -9.15 10.59
N THR A 220 3.66 -8.49 10.83
CA THR A 220 3.18 -8.19 12.17
C THR A 220 1.92 -9.02 12.41
N VAL A 221 1.93 -9.85 13.46
CA VAL A 221 0.87 -10.81 13.76
C VAL A 221 0.25 -10.48 15.10
N THR A 222 -1.09 -10.44 15.16
CA THR A 222 -1.83 -10.36 16.43
C THR A 222 -2.82 -11.50 16.54
N VAL A 223 -3.08 -11.94 17.78
CA VAL A 223 -4.13 -12.91 18.12
C VAL A 223 -5.05 -12.25 19.15
N ASN A 224 -6.33 -12.11 18.82
CA ASN A 224 -7.31 -11.37 19.61
C ASN A 224 -6.83 -9.94 19.97
N GLY A 225 -6.08 -9.28 19.06
CA GLY A 225 -5.54 -7.93 19.25
C GLY A 225 -4.19 -7.86 19.96
N GLU A 226 -3.73 -8.94 20.60
CA GLU A 226 -2.44 -9.00 21.27
C GLU A 226 -1.33 -9.40 20.29
N GLN A 227 -0.26 -8.60 20.22
CA GLN A 227 0.84 -8.86 19.29
C GLN A 227 1.66 -10.10 19.70
N VAL A 228 1.86 -11.00 18.75
CA VAL A 228 2.76 -12.15 18.92
C VAL A 228 4.20 -11.69 18.69
N THR A 229 5.01 -11.70 19.75
CA THR A 229 6.41 -11.27 19.72
C THR A 229 7.39 -12.44 19.80
N ASP A 230 6.91 -13.66 20.08
CA ASP A 230 7.73 -14.86 20.12
C ASP A 230 8.15 -15.25 18.70
N ALA A 231 9.45 -15.14 18.41
CA ALA A 231 10.01 -15.51 17.12
C ALA A 231 9.82 -17.01 16.80
N ALA A 232 9.79 -17.89 17.79
CA ALA A 232 9.52 -19.30 17.56
C ALA A 232 8.08 -19.54 17.12
N ALA A 233 7.11 -18.84 17.70
CA ALA A 233 5.72 -18.90 17.26
C ALA A 233 5.55 -18.40 15.81
N LEU A 234 6.31 -17.40 15.40
CA LEU A 234 6.19 -16.81 14.08
C LEU A 234 6.95 -17.57 12.99
N MET A 235 8.14 -18.12 13.30
CA MET A 235 9.07 -18.61 12.27
C MET A 235 9.36 -20.11 12.34
N SER A 236 8.84 -20.84 13.35
CA SER A 236 8.99 -22.30 13.40
C SER A 236 7.76 -23.00 12.81
N PRO A 237 7.93 -24.15 12.17
CA PRO A 237 6.81 -24.93 11.64
C PRO A 237 5.71 -25.15 12.67
N ASN A 238 4.49 -24.74 12.36
CA ASN A 238 3.29 -24.80 13.20
C ASN A 238 3.40 -24.04 14.54
N GLY A 239 4.32 -23.09 14.67
CA GLY A 239 4.56 -22.38 15.92
C GLY A 239 3.34 -21.60 16.43
N LEU A 240 2.53 -21.07 15.52
CA LEU A 240 1.35 -20.29 15.87
C LEU A 240 0.18 -21.13 16.44
N ALA A 241 0.18 -22.45 16.21
CA ALA A 241 -0.87 -23.34 16.70
C ALA A 241 -1.06 -23.28 18.23
N VAL A 242 0.05 -23.17 18.98
CA VAL A 242 0.01 -23.09 20.45
C VAL A 242 -0.61 -21.77 20.90
N VAL A 243 -0.30 -20.66 20.21
CA VAL A 243 -0.83 -19.32 20.53
C VAL A 243 -2.33 -19.29 20.26
N ILE A 244 -2.79 -19.82 19.10
CA ILE A 244 -4.20 -19.91 18.75
C ILE A 244 -4.96 -20.79 19.76
N ALA A 245 -4.38 -21.93 20.16
CA ALA A 245 -5.00 -22.83 21.12
C ALA A 245 -5.16 -22.18 22.52
N ALA A 246 -4.21 -21.34 22.93
CA ALA A 246 -4.26 -20.65 24.21
C ALA A 246 -5.26 -19.47 24.24
N ALA A 247 -5.67 -18.96 23.06
CA ALA A 247 -6.57 -17.82 22.90
C ALA A 247 -8.07 -18.21 22.78
N ARG A 248 -8.42 -19.49 22.86
CA ARG A 248 -9.80 -20.05 22.72
C ARG A 248 -10.75 -19.70 23.86
#